data_d476927d619e1414ebfed33ce203ce91
#
_entry.id   d476927d619e1414ebfed33ce203ce91
#
_cell.length_a   1.000
_cell.length_b   1.000
_cell.length_c   1.000
_cell.angle_alpha   90.00
_cell.angle_beta   90.00
_cell.angle_gamma   90.00
#
_symmetry.space_group_name_H-M   'P 1'
#
loop_
_entity.id
_entity.type
_entity.pdbx_description
1 polymer ?
#
loop_
_entity_poly.entity_id
_entity_poly.type
_entity_poly.pdbx_seq_one_letter_code
_entity_poly.pdbx_strand_id
1 'polypeptide(L)'
;TDKGFTALYTIKADGSSAERRLYRQECNIKNLKMSHNKEKIAFVLGNDAVMCLNVADNSVEKLADAQFWSYSRYNLNFSYDDSWLAFEAVNLFEGEVYMYSFKEKKLYNLTNSACSEGMPCFSPDGKYMYLVANLYGTSFPRGGGQRSVYRLPLLDYNTKPFKSDIYDKLFEAPVEEGKEGKDDK
;
A
#
# COMPACT_ATOMS: atom_id res chain seq x y z
N THR A 1 20.56 -16.73 11.44
CA THR A 1 21.12 -15.42 11.87
C THR A 1 22.62 -15.45 11.65
N ASP A 2 23.17 -14.37 11.13
CA ASP A 2 24.60 -14.21 10.92
C ASP A 2 25.08 -13.02 11.76
N LYS A 3 26.01 -13.25 12.70
CA LYS A 3 26.52 -12.25 13.67
C LYS A 3 25.41 -11.53 14.47
N GLY A 4 24.32 -12.24 14.82
CA GLY A 4 23.24 -11.70 15.62
C GLY A 4 22.13 -10.98 14.83
N PHE A 5 22.29 -10.74 13.52
CA PHE A 5 21.27 -10.14 12.66
C PHE A 5 20.60 -11.17 11.75
N THR A 6 19.36 -10.90 11.32
CA THR A 6 18.68 -11.71 10.32
C THR A 6 19.28 -11.43 8.93
N ALA A 7 19.32 -12.46 8.08
CA ALA A 7 19.77 -12.35 6.70
C ALA A 7 18.82 -13.11 5.78
N LEU A 8 18.85 -12.79 4.50
CA LEU A 8 18.03 -13.44 3.48
C LEU A 8 18.80 -14.60 2.87
N TYR A 9 18.18 -15.79 2.89
CA TYR A 9 18.72 -16.99 2.27
C TYR A 9 17.69 -17.61 1.33
N THR A 10 18.16 -18.32 0.34
CA THR A 10 17.38 -19.21 -0.49
C THR A 10 17.87 -20.64 -0.37
N ILE A 11 16.94 -21.58 -0.45
CA ILE A 11 17.17 -23.02 -0.50
C ILE A 11 16.17 -23.63 -1.46
N LYS A 12 16.53 -24.71 -2.13
CA LYS A 12 15.54 -25.45 -2.93
C LYS A 12 14.49 -26.10 -2.04
N ALA A 13 13.23 -26.08 -2.48
CA ALA A 13 12.12 -26.60 -1.70
C ALA A 13 12.21 -28.12 -1.41
N ASP A 14 12.92 -28.85 -2.26
CA ASP A 14 13.20 -30.27 -2.09
C ASP A 14 14.39 -30.59 -1.16
N GLY A 15 15.05 -29.54 -0.62
CA GLY A 15 16.20 -29.66 0.24
C GLY A 15 17.49 -30.14 -0.45
N SER A 16 17.50 -30.27 -1.78
CA SER A 16 18.65 -30.81 -2.54
C SER A 16 19.84 -29.85 -2.68
N SER A 17 19.71 -28.60 -2.20
CA SER A 17 20.79 -27.62 -2.26
C SER A 17 21.15 -27.07 -0.89
N ALA A 18 22.40 -26.67 -0.73
CA ALA A 18 22.80 -25.86 0.41
C ALA A 18 22.12 -24.48 0.38
N GLU A 19 21.97 -23.89 1.55
CA GLU A 19 21.49 -22.51 1.68
C GLU A 19 22.44 -21.55 0.97
N ARG A 20 21.88 -20.66 0.15
CA ARG A 20 22.62 -19.58 -0.52
C ARG A 20 22.14 -18.25 0.04
N ARG A 21 23.07 -17.47 0.58
CA ARG A 21 22.76 -16.13 1.08
C ARG A 21 22.49 -15.17 -0.09
N LEU A 22 21.34 -14.49 -0.05
CA LEU A 22 20.94 -13.47 -1.03
C LEU A 22 21.34 -12.08 -0.57
N TYR A 23 21.08 -11.75 0.69
CA TYR A 23 21.33 -10.42 1.23
C TYR A 23 21.61 -10.44 2.73
N ARG A 24 22.46 -9.52 3.17
CA ARG A 24 22.78 -9.29 4.57
C ARG A 24 23.17 -7.84 4.81
N GLN A 25 22.75 -7.32 5.96
CA GLN A 25 23.21 -6.05 6.53
C GLN A 25 23.30 -6.18 8.05
N GLU A 26 23.99 -5.28 8.72
CA GLU A 26 24.05 -5.23 10.19
C GLU A 26 22.76 -4.58 10.74
N CYS A 27 21.62 -5.14 10.34
CA CYS A 27 20.30 -4.74 10.70
C CYS A 27 19.31 -5.91 10.49
N ASN A 28 18.25 -5.98 11.25
CA ASN A 28 17.26 -7.05 11.11
C ASN A 28 16.38 -6.88 9.88
N ILE A 29 16.17 -7.99 9.19
CA ILE A 29 15.23 -8.10 8.06
C ILE A 29 13.94 -8.71 8.57
N LYS A 30 12.81 -8.12 8.21
CA LYS A 30 11.46 -8.52 8.65
C LYS A 30 10.47 -8.51 7.50
N ASN A 31 9.33 -9.17 7.69
CA ASN A 31 8.13 -9.03 6.86
C ASN A 31 8.39 -9.25 5.36
N LEU A 32 8.98 -10.40 5.04
CA LEU A 32 9.27 -10.78 3.66
C LEU A 32 8.00 -11.00 2.83
N LYS A 33 7.99 -10.44 1.62
CA LYS A 33 6.96 -10.72 0.63
C LYS A 33 7.59 -10.88 -0.75
N MET A 34 7.29 -12.00 -1.39
CA MET A 34 7.69 -12.26 -2.78
C MET A 34 6.62 -11.74 -3.73
N SER A 35 7.02 -11.17 -4.85
CA SER A 35 6.16 -10.79 -5.96
C SER A 35 5.50 -12.02 -6.61
N HIS A 36 4.40 -11.84 -7.34
CA HIS A 36 3.67 -12.93 -7.99
C HIS A 36 4.50 -13.59 -9.10
N ASN A 37 5.23 -12.78 -9.88
CA ASN A 37 6.17 -13.26 -10.91
C ASN A 37 7.49 -13.82 -10.34
N LYS A 38 7.70 -13.76 -9.01
CA LYS A 38 8.88 -14.26 -8.28
C LYS A 38 10.21 -13.56 -8.62
N GLU A 39 10.15 -12.39 -9.24
CA GLU A 39 11.34 -11.62 -9.61
C GLU A 39 11.81 -10.67 -8.49
N LYS A 40 10.92 -10.33 -7.54
CA LYS A 40 11.20 -9.37 -6.48
C LYS A 40 10.88 -9.94 -5.10
N ILE A 41 11.66 -9.51 -4.10
CA ILE A 41 11.37 -9.78 -2.69
C ILE A 41 11.38 -8.44 -1.96
N ALA A 42 10.21 -8.00 -1.49
CA ALA A 42 10.09 -6.85 -0.62
C ALA A 42 10.29 -7.26 0.85
N PHE A 43 10.91 -6.39 1.63
CA PHE A 43 11.13 -6.61 3.06
C PHE A 43 11.32 -5.30 3.81
N VAL A 44 11.13 -5.34 5.12
CA VAL A 44 11.46 -4.24 6.01
C VAL A 44 12.86 -4.45 6.57
N LEU A 45 13.71 -3.43 6.46
CA LEU A 45 15.04 -3.39 7.04
C LEU A 45 15.01 -2.52 8.30
N GLY A 46 15.38 -3.11 9.44
CA GLY A 46 15.29 -2.42 10.72
C GLY A 46 13.84 -2.11 11.11
N ASN A 47 13.60 -0.85 11.40
CA ASN A 47 12.29 -0.28 11.73
C ASN A 47 11.97 0.97 10.90
N ASP A 48 12.73 1.23 9.84
CA ASP A 48 12.76 2.54 9.18
C ASP A 48 12.83 2.51 7.65
N ALA A 49 12.99 1.34 7.03
CA ALA A 49 13.09 1.27 5.58
C ALA A 49 12.34 0.09 4.96
N VAL A 50 11.69 0.32 3.82
CA VAL A 50 11.17 -0.72 2.92
C VAL A 50 12.17 -0.91 1.79
N MET A 51 12.60 -2.14 1.61
CA MET A 51 13.61 -2.55 0.64
C MET A 51 13.01 -3.54 -0.37
N CYS A 52 13.59 -3.57 -1.55
CA CYS A 52 13.26 -4.56 -2.57
C CYS A 52 14.54 -5.19 -3.12
N LEU A 53 14.59 -6.51 -3.11
CA LEU A 53 15.64 -7.31 -3.72
C LEU A 53 15.16 -7.84 -5.06
N ASN A 54 15.97 -7.68 -6.11
CA ASN A 54 15.80 -8.33 -7.39
C ASN A 54 16.43 -9.73 -7.33
N VAL A 55 15.64 -10.75 -7.63
CA VAL A 55 16.06 -12.16 -7.48
C VAL A 55 17.11 -12.57 -8.54
N ALA A 56 17.11 -11.93 -9.72
CA ALA A 56 17.98 -12.29 -10.82
C ALA A 56 19.46 -11.96 -10.55
N ASP A 57 19.72 -10.77 -9.97
CA ASP A 57 21.08 -10.26 -9.74
C ASP A 57 21.42 -10.02 -8.26
N ASN A 58 20.44 -10.23 -7.36
CA ASN A 58 20.49 -9.92 -5.93
C ASN A 58 20.77 -8.44 -5.62
N SER A 59 20.53 -7.54 -6.56
CA SER A 59 20.57 -6.10 -6.29
C SER A 59 19.43 -5.71 -5.31
N VAL A 60 19.74 -4.76 -4.44
CA VAL A 60 18.78 -4.29 -3.44
C VAL A 60 18.66 -2.79 -3.54
N GLU A 61 17.42 -2.31 -3.67
CA GLU A 61 17.09 -0.89 -3.66
C GLU A 61 16.20 -0.53 -2.46
N LYS A 62 16.34 0.69 -1.97
CA LYS A 62 15.44 1.24 -0.96
C LYS A 62 14.24 1.86 -1.68
N LEU A 63 13.04 1.38 -1.35
CA LEU A 63 11.79 1.89 -1.91
C LEU A 63 11.26 3.10 -1.14
N ALA A 64 11.37 3.05 0.19
CA ALA A 64 10.82 4.09 1.06
C ALA A 64 11.54 4.15 2.40
N ASP A 65 11.60 5.35 2.97
CA ASP A 65 11.77 5.54 4.39
C ASP A 65 10.38 5.53 5.04
N ALA A 66 10.20 4.72 6.09
CA ALA A 66 8.91 4.55 6.76
C ALA A 66 9.13 4.02 8.17
N GLN A 67 8.32 4.45 9.12
CA GLN A 67 8.46 4.01 10.52
C GLN A 67 7.65 2.74 10.78
N PHE A 68 8.28 1.80 11.46
CA PHE A 68 7.66 0.54 11.88
C PHE A 68 7.93 0.30 13.35
N TRP A 69 6.90 0.01 14.13
CA TRP A 69 7.10 -0.39 15.51
C TRP A 69 7.63 -1.82 15.58
N SER A 70 8.64 -2.03 16.41
CA SER A 70 9.41 -3.29 16.43
C SER A 70 8.58 -4.52 16.81
N TYR A 71 7.49 -4.34 17.55
CA TYR A 71 6.60 -5.41 18.01
C TYR A 71 5.42 -5.69 17.08
N SER A 72 5.19 -4.83 16.09
CA SER A 72 4.07 -4.98 15.17
C SER A 72 4.45 -5.82 13.95
N ARG A 73 3.48 -6.54 13.43
CA ARG A 73 3.60 -7.28 12.18
C ARG A 73 2.93 -6.46 11.08
N TYR A 74 3.74 -5.94 10.19
CA TYR A 74 3.26 -5.18 9.04
C TYR A 74 3.16 -6.08 7.82
N ASN A 75 2.16 -5.86 6.99
CA ASN A 75 1.98 -6.60 5.75
C ASN A 75 2.52 -5.80 4.57
N LEU A 76 3.36 -6.46 3.78
CA LEU A 76 3.77 -6.01 2.46
C LEU A 76 2.95 -6.79 1.44
N ASN A 77 2.32 -6.14 0.48
CA ASN A 77 1.53 -6.80 -0.55
C ASN A 77 1.81 -6.21 -1.91
N PHE A 78 2.24 -7.06 -2.85
CA PHE A 78 2.30 -6.69 -4.26
C PHE A 78 0.89 -6.66 -4.86
N SER A 79 0.66 -5.75 -5.81
CA SER A 79 -0.46 -5.85 -6.73
C SER A 79 -0.34 -7.10 -7.58
N TYR A 80 -1.45 -7.55 -8.17
CA TYR A 80 -1.46 -8.81 -8.90
C TYR A 80 -0.54 -8.80 -10.13
N ASP A 81 -0.34 -7.62 -10.73
CA ASP A 81 0.57 -7.39 -11.85
C ASP A 81 2.00 -7.00 -11.43
N ASP A 82 2.31 -7.02 -10.12
CA ASP A 82 3.58 -6.63 -9.51
C ASP A 82 4.04 -5.20 -9.83
N SER A 83 3.14 -4.33 -10.29
CA SER A 83 3.43 -2.93 -10.60
C SER A 83 3.43 -2.02 -9.38
N TRP A 84 2.80 -2.46 -8.28
CA TRP A 84 2.69 -1.74 -7.02
C TRP A 84 3.06 -2.59 -5.81
N LEU A 85 3.57 -1.95 -4.78
CA LEU A 85 3.73 -2.52 -3.44
C LEU A 85 2.95 -1.68 -2.45
N ALA A 86 1.98 -2.28 -1.75
CA ALA A 86 1.25 -1.66 -0.66
C ALA A 86 1.80 -2.14 0.68
N PHE A 87 1.85 -1.25 1.67
CA PHE A 87 2.28 -1.57 3.02
C PHE A 87 1.67 -0.61 4.04
N GLU A 88 1.64 -1.05 5.29
CA GLU A 88 1.29 -0.23 6.44
C GLU A 88 2.57 0.28 7.10
N ALA A 89 2.58 1.55 7.46
CA ALA A 89 3.64 2.16 8.26
C ALA A 89 3.05 3.16 9.26
N VAL A 90 3.82 3.53 10.26
CA VAL A 90 3.37 4.46 11.31
C VAL A 90 3.66 5.89 10.89
N ASN A 91 2.67 6.75 11.02
CA ASN A 91 2.80 8.19 10.89
C ASN A 91 2.10 8.85 12.09
N LEU A 92 2.83 9.69 12.85
CA LEU A 92 2.32 10.39 14.03
C LEU A 92 1.52 9.49 15.00
N PHE A 93 2.04 8.29 15.28
CA PHE A 93 1.45 7.25 16.16
C PHE A 93 0.26 6.47 15.58
N GLU A 94 -0.22 6.82 14.40
CA GLU A 94 -1.28 6.08 13.71
C GLU A 94 -0.71 5.25 12.55
N GLY A 95 -1.36 4.12 12.27
CA GLY A 95 -1.05 3.32 11.08
C GLY A 95 -1.65 3.94 9.84
N GLU A 96 -0.88 4.07 8.80
CA GLU A 96 -1.33 4.54 7.50
C GLU A 96 -0.92 3.58 6.40
N VAL A 97 -1.69 3.56 5.31
CA VAL A 97 -1.42 2.73 4.14
C VAL A 97 -0.68 3.53 3.09
N TYR A 98 0.44 2.98 2.67
CA TYR A 98 1.28 3.53 1.61
C TYR A 98 1.27 2.61 0.39
N MET A 99 1.46 3.20 -0.78
CA MET A 99 1.67 2.50 -2.04
C MET A 99 2.92 3.02 -2.75
N TYR A 100 3.79 2.10 -3.17
CA TYR A 100 4.94 2.41 -4.00
C TYR A 100 4.71 1.95 -5.44
N SER A 101 4.88 2.86 -6.40
CA SER A 101 4.82 2.58 -7.84
C SER A 101 6.21 2.21 -8.35
N PHE A 102 6.39 0.97 -8.83
CA PHE A 102 7.65 0.54 -9.46
C PHE A 102 7.89 1.23 -10.80
N LYS A 103 6.83 1.60 -11.51
CA LYS A 103 6.91 2.32 -12.78
C LYS A 103 7.39 3.76 -12.60
N GLU A 104 6.80 4.46 -11.63
CA GLU A 104 7.09 5.88 -11.40
C GLU A 104 8.22 6.10 -10.40
N LYS A 105 8.64 5.03 -9.69
CA LYS A 105 9.59 5.05 -8.57
C LYS A 105 9.18 6.07 -7.51
N LYS A 106 7.90 6.07 -7.16
CA LYS A 106 7.30 7.06 -6.28
C LYS A 106 6.44 6.41 -5.21
N LEU A 107 6.54 6.96 -3.99
CA LEU A 107 5.73 6.58 -2.83
C LEU A 107 4.52 7.51 -2.72
N TYR A 108 3.36 6.92 -2.47
CA TYR A 108 2.11 7.60 -2.19
C TYR A 108 1.60 7.21 -0.81
N ASN A 109 1.19 8.19 -0.01
CA ASN A 109 0.39 7.94 1.17
C ASN A 109 -1.07 7.86 0.72
N LEU A 110 -1.69 6.70 0.86
CA LEU A 110 -3.02 6.43 0.33
C LEU A 110 -4.14 6.90 1.27
N THR A 111 -3.94 6.78 2.57
CA THR A 111 -4.97 7.10 3.55
C THR A 111 -4.82 8.50 4.11
N ASN A 112 -3.62 8.90 4.52
CA ASN A 112 -3.29 10.23 5.02
C ASN A 112 -4.38 10.80 5.95
N SER A 113 -4.79 10.03 6.92
CA SER A 113 -5.91 10.34 7.81
C SER A 113 -5.44 10.48 9.27
N ALA A 114 -6.32 10.97 10.13
CA ALA A 114 -6.08 11.01 11.57
C ALA A 114 -6.53 9.71 12.27
N CYS A 115 -6.84 8.67 11.50
CA CYS A 115 -7.28 7.37 11.99
C CYS A 115 -6.23 6.31 11.69
N SER A 116 -6.33 5.16 12.37
CA SER A 116 -5.42 4.06 12.11
C SER A 116 -5.98 3.14 11.03
N GLU A 117 -5.26 3.06 9.93
CA GLU A 117 -5.51 2.14 8.83
C GLU A 117 -4.35 1.17 8.65
N GLY A 118 -4.68 -0.02 8.16
CA GLY A 118 -3.65 -1.02 7.94
C GLY A 118 -4.15 -2.26 7.20
N MET A 119 -3.28 -3.26 7.12
CA MET A 119 -3.55 -4.55 6.47
C MET A 119 -4.00 -4.39 5.01
N PRO A 120 -3.31 -3.58 4.17
CA PRO A 120 -3.70 -3.39 2.78
C PRO A 120 -3.65 -4.71 2.01
N CYS A 121 -4.68 -4.96 1.19
CA CYS A 121 -4.76 -6.13 0.32
C CYS A 121 -5.40 -5.73 -1.01
N PHE A 122 -4.70 -5.99 -2.11
CA PHE A 122 -5.26 -5.76 -3.45
C PHE A 122 -6.33 -6.79 -3.79
N SER A 123 -7.37 -6.36 -4.50
CA SER A 123 -8.27 -7.30 -5.16
C SER A 123 -7.56 -8.00 -6.32
N PRO A 124 -7.91 -9.26 -6.65
CA PRO A 124 -7.27 -9.99 -7.74
C PRO A 124 -7.41 -9.32 -9.12
N ASP A 125 -8.47 -8.54 -9.31
CA ASP A 125 -8.73 -7.80 -10.55
C ASP A 125 -8.03 -6.43 -10.60
N GLY A 126 -7.28 -6.06 -9.54
CA GLY A 126 -6.56 -4.79 -9.45
C GLY A 126 -7.42 -3.53 -9.31
N LYS A 127 -8.74 -3.67 -9.18
CA LYS A 127 -9.64 -2.51 -9.14
C LYS A 127 -9.82 -1.91 -7.77
N TYR A 128 -9.57 -2.68 -6.72
CA TYR A 128 -9.83 -2.28 -5.35
C TYR A 128 -8.65 -2.60 -4.45
N MET A 129 -8.54 -1.81 -3.39
CA MET A 129 -7.79 -2.16 -2.19
C MET A 129 -8.76 -2.38 -1.03
N TYR A 130 -8.54 -3.46 -0.30
CA TYR A 130 -9.19 -3.69 0.99
C TYR A 130 -8.22 -3.29 2.10
N LEU A 131 -8.72 -2.64 3.11
CA LEU A 131 -7.95 -2.25 4.29
C LEU A 131 -8.82 -2.33 5.53
N VAL A 132 -8.18 -2.39 6.67
CA VAL A 132 -8.84 -2.34 7.98
C VAL A 132 -8.61 -0.95 8.56
N ALA A 133 -9.68 -0.28 8.98
CA ALA A 133 -9.60 1.05 9.57
C ALA A 133 -10.43 1.18 10.84
N ASN A 134 -9.97 2.08 11.71
CA ASN A 134 -10.70 2.54 12.88
C ASN A 134 -11.09 4.02 12.68
N LEU A 135 -12.18 4.26 11.96
CA LEU A 135 -12.61 5.62 11.61
C LEU A 135 -13.29 6.39 12.76
N TYR A 136 -13.65 5.69 13.85
CA TYR A 136 -14.45 6.27 14.93
C TYR A 136 -13.71 6.31 16.28
N GLY A 137 -12.41 6.19 16.27
CA GLY A 137 -11.61 6.25 17.49
C GLY A 137 -10.13 6.29 17.19
N THR A 138 -9.36 6.84 18.12
CA THR A 138 -7.91 6.83 18.04
C THR A 138 -7.37 5.49 18.56
N SER A 139 -6.34 4.96 17.92
CA SER A 139 -5.67 3.75 18.42
C SER A 139 -4.64 4.05 19.50
N PHE A 140 -4.23 5.28 19.66
CA PHE A 140 -3.27 5.72 20.68
C PHE A 140 -3.97 6.51 21.81
N PRO A 141 -3.57 6.37 23.08
CA PRO A 141 -2.52 5.51 23.64
C PRO A 141 -2.95 4.06 23.89
N ARG A 142 -4.20 3.73 23.74
CA ARG A 142 -4.74 2.37 23.92
C ARG A 142 -5.68 2.06 22.77
N GLY A 143 -5.14 1.38 21.74
CA GLY A 143 -5.94 0.87 20.66
C GLY A 143 -7.09 0.01 21.17
N GLY A 144 -8.31 0.37 20.81
CA GLY A 144 -9.51 -0.30 21.31
C GLY A 144 -10.75 0.08 20.55
N GLY A 145 -10.63 0.85 19.48
CA GLY A 145 -11.74 1.18 18.62
C GLY A 145 -12.21 -0.02 17.80
N GLN A 146 -13.47 0.02 17.40
CA GLN A 146 -14.04 -0.97 16.50
C GLN A 146 -13.39 -0.82 15.11
N ARG A 147 -12.72 -1.87 14.66
CA ARG A 147 -12.13 -1.94 13.33
C ARG A 147 -13.12 -2.51 12.33
N SER A 148 -13.20 -1.92 11.17
CA SER A 148 -14.03 -2.39 10.05
C SER A 148 -13.18 -2.56 8.80
N VAL A 149 -13.63 -3.43 7.90
CA VAL A 149 -13.01 -3.62 6.59
C VAL A 149 -13.61 -2.62 5.62
N TYR A 150 -12.77 -1.88 4.94
CA TYR A 150 -13.15 -0.91 3.91
C TYR A 150 -12.63 -1.36 2.56
N ARG A 151 -13.35 -0.98 1.52
CA ARG A 151 -12.98 -1.17 0.13
C ARG A 151 -12.75 0.19 -0.51
N LEU A 152 -11.53 0.40 -0.97
CA LEU A 152 -11.11 1.61 -1.65
C LEU A 152 -10.96 1.32 -3.15
N PRO A 153 -11.62 2.07 -4.05
CA PRO A 153 -11.40 1.94 -5.48
C PRO A 153 -10.04 2.53 -5.87
N LEU A 154 -9.31 1.83 -6.73
CA LEU A 154 -8.00 2.25 -7.24
C LEU A 154 -8.08 2.87 -8.64
N LEU A 155 -9.24 2.77 -9.27
CA LEU A 155 -9.50 3.36 -10.59
C LEU A 155 -10.45 4.54 -10.44
N ASP A 156 -10.26 5.57 -11.26
CA ASP A 156 -11.24 6.65 -11.38
C ASP A 156 -12.57 6.09 -11.84
N TYR A 157 -13.62 6.39 -11.08
CA TYR A 157 -14.97 6.12 -11.52
C TYR A 157 -15.46 7.31 -12.32
N ASN A 158 -15.66 7.11 -13.62
CA ASN A 158 -16.34 8.09 -14.47
C ASN A 158 -17.86 8.19 -14.18
N THR A 159 -18.35 7.35 -13.26
CA THR A 159 -19.74 7.35 -12.84
C THR A 159 -19.81 7.46 -11.33
N LYS A 160 -20.58 8.42 -10.82
CA LYS A 160 -20.87 8.50 -9.40
C LYS A 160 -21.53 7.19 -8.96
N PRO A 161 -21.05 6.52 -7.88
CA PRO A 161 -21.59 5.23 -7.42
C PRO A 161 -23.02 5.33 -6.89
N PHE A 162 -23.50 6.54 -6.64
CA PHE A 162 -24.86 6.84 -6.22
C PHE A 162 -25.49 7.79 -7.23
N LYS A 163 -26.81 7.71 -7.38
CA LYS A 163 -27.55 8.74 -8.11
C LYS A 163 -27.26 10.09 -7.46
N SER A 164 -27.06 11.13 -8.29
CA SER A 164 -26.87 12.49 -7.77
C SER A 164 -28.02 12.83 -6.84
N ASP A 165 -27.68 13.23 -5.63
CA ASP A 165 -28.68 13.67 -4.69
C ASP A 165 -29.04 15.15 -4.91
N ILE A 166 -29.95 15.66 -4.08
CA ILE A 166 -30.44 17.05 -4.18
C ILE A 166 -29.31 18.07 -3.99
N TYR A 167 -28.24 17.71 -3.26
CA TYR A 167 -27.08 18.58 -2.98
C TYR A 167 -26.16 18.72 -4.19
N ASP A 168 -26.02 17.68 -5.00
CA ASP A 168 -25.22 17.74 -6.23
C ASP A 168 -25.80 18.80 -7.20
N LYS A 169 -27.13 18.93 -7.27
CA LYS A 169 -27.81 19.90 -8.13
C LYS A 169 -27.63 21.35 -7.68
N LEU A 170 -27.33 21.57 -6.39
CA LEU A 170 -27.09 22.92 -5.87
C LEU A 170 -25.76 23.52 -6.32
N PHE A 171 -24.83 22.68 -6.78
CA PHE A 171 -23.50 23.09 -7.23
C PHE A 171 -23.31 22.97 -8.75
N GLU A 172 -24.35 22.55 -9.48
CA GLU A 172 -24.34 22.60 -10.93
C GLU A 172 -24.46 24.06 -11.39
N ALA A 173 -23.52 24.50 -12.25
CA ALA A 173 -23.64 25.84 -12.82
C ALA A 173 -24.93 25.98 -13.60
N PRO A 174 -25.63 27.14 -13.54
CA PRO A 174 -26.86 27.36 -14.32
C PRO A 174 -26.54 27.13 -15.80
N VAL A 175 -27.32 26.26 -16.43
CA VAL A 175 -27.29 26.11 -17.89
C VAL A 175 -27.77 27.42 -18.47
N GLU A 176 -26.91 28.16 -19.15
CA GLU A 176 -27.37 29.33 -19.94
C GLU A 176 -28.33 28.84 -21.02
N GLU A 177 -29.63 29.09 -20.86
CA GLU A 177 -30.60 28.92 -21.93
C GLU A 177 -30.20 29.83 -23.09
N GLY A 178 -29.71 29.21 -24.17
CA GLY A 178 -29.39 29.93 -25.39
C GLY A 178 -30.60 30.71 -25.87
N LYS A 179 -30.47 32.02 -26.00
CA LYS A 179 -31.47 32.89 -26.66
C LYS A 179 -31.64 32.39 -28.09
N GLU A 180 -32.73 31.68 -28.37
CA GLU A 180 -33.20 31.52 -29.74
C GLU A 180 -33.49 32.89 -30.32
N GLY A 181 -32.65 33.28 -31.27
CA GLY A 181 -32.83 34.46 -32.07
C GLY A 181 -34.15 34.34 -32.86
N LYS A 182 -35.12 35.17 -32.54
CA LYS A 182 -36.22 35.47 -33.45
C LYS A 182 -35.65 36.27 -34.61
N ASP A 183 -35.46 35.63 -35.75
CA ASP A 183 -35.40 36.32 -37.02
C ASP A 183 -36.84 36.57 -37.48
N ASP A 184 -37.21 37.88 -37.43
CA ASP A 184 -38.32 38.41 -38.14
C ASP A 184 -38.01 38.48 -39.61
N LYS A 185 -38.78 37.80 -40.44
CA LYS A 185 -39.25 38.28 -41.74
C LYS A 185 -40.50 37.52 -42.20
#